data_a9ee4d800553b819a830b422ef840447
#
_entry.id   a9ee4d800553b819a830b422ef840447
#
_cell.length_a   1.000
_cell.length_b   1.000
_cell.length_c   1.000
_cell.angle_alpha   90.00
_cell.angle_beta   90.00
_cell.angle_gamma   90.00
#
_symmetry.space_group_name_H-M   'P 1'
#
loop_
_entity.id
_entity.type
_entity.pdbx_description
1 polymer ?
#
loop_
_entity_poly.entity_id
_entity_poly.type
_entity_poly.pdbx_seq_one_letter_code
_entity_poly.pdbx_strand_id
1 'polypeptide(L)'
;MAFPISSGKHCKAEPKGFTFIELAVVMAILSLLLSIALPRYFDGLKRAKEAVLHEDLATMRTAIDHFHADKGIYPASLDDLVNYRYLRAIPVDPITDREDTWIITTPPDYSQRVYDLHSGSNEIASDGTPYNAW
;
A
#
# COMPACT_ATOMS: atom_id res chain seq x y z
N MET A 1 -20.09 57.78 -54.65
CA MET A 1 -20.05 56.32 -54.69
C MET A 1 -20.01 55.80 -53.27
N ALA A 2 -21.11 55.28 -52.77
CA ALA A 2 -21.19 54.72 -51.39
C ALA A 2 -21.15 53.24 -51.47
N PHE A 3 -20.22 52.58 -50.73
CA PHE A 3 -20.12 51.15 -50.58
C PHE A 3 -21.00 50.67 -49.43
N PRO A 4 -21.83 49.66 -49.62
CA PRO A 4 -22.62 49.11 -48.50
C PRO A 4 -21.74 48.27 -47.55
N ILE A 5 -21.79 48.58 -46.27
CA ILE A 5 -21.16 47.83 -45.19
C ILE A 5 -22.00 46.59 -44.98
N SER A 6 -21.43 45.40 -45.29
CA SER A 6 -22.02 44.11 -45.01
C SER A 6 -22.04 43.87 -43.50
N SER A 7 -23.24 43.84 -42.90
CA SER A 7 -23.46 43.45 -41.50
C SER A 7 -23.19 41.97 -41.30
N GLY A 8 -22.05 41.64 -40.68
CA GLY A 8 -21.73 40.30 -40.28
C GLY A 8 -22.72 39.77 -39.23
N LYS A 9 -23.49 38.75 -39.59
CA LYS A 9 -24.34 38.02 -38.64
C LYS A 9 -23.44 37.27 -37.66
N HIS A 10 -23.32 37.76 -36.45
CA HIS A 10 -22.78 37.02 -35.34
C HIS A 10 -23.74 35.84 -35.03
N CYS A 11 -23.35 34.64 -35.41
CA CYS A 11 -23.96 33.40 -34.87
C CYS A 11 -23.66 33.36 -33.38
N LYS A 12 -24.58 33.78 -32.53
CA LYS A 12 -24.56 33.50 -31.13
C LYS A 12 -24.77 32.00 -30.96
N ALA A 13 -23.71 31.26 -30.65
CA ALA A 13 -23.84 29.87 -30.16
C ALA A 13 -24.55 29.94 -28.80
N GLU A 14 -25.78 29.48 -28.74
CA GLU A 14 -26.51 29.34 -27.48
C GLU A 14 -25.79 28.30 -26.62
N PRO A 15 -25.47 28.61 -25.36
CA PRO A 15 -24.93 27.60 -24.45
C PRO A 15 -26.01 26.55 -24.22
N LYS A 16 -25.81 25.34 -24.77
CA LYS A 16 -26.66 24.20 -24.50
C LYS A 16 -26.37 23.76 -23.06
N GLY A 17 -27.26 24.11 -22.13
CA GLY A 17 -27.24 23.61 -20.76
C GLY A 17 -27.58 22.12 -20.73
N PHE A 18 -26.96 21.36 -19.78
CA PHE A 18 -27.31 19.98 -19.51
C PHE A 18 -28.73 19.84 -18.97
N THR A 19 -29.43 18.83 -19.41
CA THR A 19 -30.73 18.48 -18.86
C THR A 19 -30.59 17.69 -17.55
N PHE A 20 -31.56 17.80 -16.64
CA PHE A 20 -31.56 17.01 -15.41
C PHE A 20 -31.53 15.51 -15.67
N ILE A 21 -32.25 15.04 -16.70
CA ILE A 21 -32.25 13.62 -17.07
C ILE A 21 -30.89 13.16 -17.60
N GLU A 22 -30.17 13.98 -18.34
CA GLU A 22 -28.84 13.67 -18.83
C GLU A 22 -27.83 13.50 -17.67
N LEU A 23 -27.90 14.38 -16.68
CA LEU A 23 -27.10 14.24 -15.45
C LEU A 23 -27.46 12.98 -14.69
N ALA A 24 -28.76 12.68 -14.53
CA ALA A 24 -29.22 11.49 -13.84
C ALA A 24 -28.76 10.20 -14.50
N VAL A 25 -28.80 10.14 -15.83
CA VAL A 25 -28.33 8.96 -16.61
C VAL A 25 -26.83 8.79 -16.46
N VAL A 26 -26.04 9.88 -16.55
CA VAL A 26 -24.59 9.80 -16.37
C VAL A 26 -24.24 9.32 -14.97
N MET A 27 -24.89 9.83 -13.93
CA MET A 27 -24.67 9.39 -12.55
C MET A 27 -25.05 7.92 -12.36
N ALA A 28 -26.12 7.43 -12.99
CA ALA A 28 -26.52 6.03 -12.95
C ALA A 28 -25.47 5.11 -13.59
N ILE A 29 -24.93 5.50 -14.76
CA ILE A 29 -23.86 4.75 -15.45
C ILE A 29 -22.58 4.73 -14.62
N LEU A 30 -22.16 5.87 -14.08
CA LEU A 30 -20.97 5.96 -13.24
C LEU A 30 -21.10 5.10 -11.97
N SER A 31 -22.27 5.12 -11.32
CA SER A 31 -22.54 4.29 -10.15
C SER A 31 -22.44 2.79 -10.47
N LEU A 32 -22.97 2.38 -11.62
CA LEU A 32 -22.87 0.99 -12.09
C LEU A 32 -21.42 0.56 -12.34
N LEU A 33 -20.62 1.41 -13.01
CA LEU A 33 -19.21 1.13 -13.27
C LEU A 33 -18.39 1.05 -11.97
N LEU A 34 -18.61 2.00 -11.04
CA LEU A 34 -17.95 2.01 -9.74
C LEU A 34 -18.28 0.78 -8.90
N SER A 35 -19.52 0.29 -8.96
CA SER A 35 -19.95 -0.91 -8.25
C SER A 35 -19.12 -2.15 -8.61
N ILE A 36 -18.62 -2.24 -9.83
CA ILE A 36 -17.76 -3.34 -10.30
C ILE A 36 -16.26 -3.04 -10.05
N ALA A 37 -15.86 -1.77 -10.20
CA ALA A 37 -14.46 -1.39 -10.13
C ALA A 37 -13.92 -1.38 -8.69
N LEU A 38 -14.70 -0.91 -7.71
CA LEU A 38 -14.27 -0.75 -6.32
C LEU A 38 -13.81 -2.07 -5.66
N PRO A 39 -14.56 -3.19 -5.72
CA PRO A 39 -14.11 -4.43 -5.12
C PRO A 39 -12.76 -4.89 -5.68
N ARG A 40 -12.59 -4.84 -7.00
CA ARG A 40 -11.33 -5.24 -7.65
C ARG A 40 -10.15 -4.35 -7.26
N TYR A 41 -10.39 -3.08 -7.02
CA TYR A 41 -9.37 -2.14 -6.57
C TYR A 41 -8.85 -2.51 -5.17
N PHE A 42 -9.75 -2.78 -4.23
CA PHE A 42 -9.37 -3.15 -2.86
C PHE A 42 -8.65 -4.50 -2.79
N ASP A 43 -9.08 -5.49 -3.57
CA ASP A 43 -8.39 -6.77 -3.66
C ASP A 43 -6.98 -6.61 -4.25
N GLY A 44 -6.82 -5.77 -5.26
CA GLY A 44 -5.52 -5.46 -5.84
C GLY A 44 -4.58 -4.77 -4.84
N LEU A 45 -5.10 -3.79 -4.08
CA LEU A 45 -4.35 -3.08 -3.05
C LEU A 45 -3.90 -4.02 -1.93
N LYS A 46 -4.79 -4.93 -1.48
CA LYS A 46 -4.48 -5.92 -0.46
C LYS A 46 -3.32 -6.82 -0.90
N ARG A 47 -3.39 -7.39 -2.11
CA ARG A 47 -2.31 -8.22 -2.66
C ARG A 47 -0.99 -7.46 -2.81
N ALA A 48 -1.04 -6.19 -3.18
CA ALA A 48 0.16 -5.35 -3.26
C ALA A 48 0.81 -5.17 -1.88
N LYS A 49 0.01 -4.88 -0.83
CA LYS A 49 0.50 -4.81 0.55
C LYS A 49 1.09 -6.13 1.04
N GLU A 50 0.47 -7.25 0.70
CA GLU A 50 0.97 -8.60 1.01
C GLU A 50 2.33 -8.87 0.37
N ALA A 51 2.50 -8.49 -0.90
CA ALA A 51 3.78 -8.64 -1.59
C ALA A 51 4.90 -7.81 -0.93
N VAL A 52 4.59 -6.58 -0.51
CA VAL A 52 5.54 -5.72 0.23
C VAL A 52 5.87 -6.35 1.59
N LEU A 53 4.88 -6.87 2.32
CA LEU A 53 5.12 -7.53 3.60
C LEU A 53 6.07 -8.73 3.46
N HIS A 54 5.88 -9.56 2.45
CA HIS A 54 6.79 -10.69 2.19
C HIS A 54 8.22 -10.23 1.89
N GLU A 55 8.39 -9.18 1.10
CA GLU A 55 9.70 -8.60 0.78
C GLU A 55 10.38 -8.03 2.03
N ASP A 56 9.64 -7.29 2.85
CA ASP A 56 10.15 -6.71 4.09
C ASP A 56 10.56 -7.79 5.09
N LEU A 57 9.73 -8.82 5.29
CA LEU A 57 10.05 -9.97 6.14
C LEU A 57 11.32 -10.69 5.66
N ALA A 58 11.42 -10.97 4.35
CA ALA A 58 12.61 -11.62 3.78
C ALA A 58 13.87 -10.77 3.97
N THR A 59 13.76 -9.46 3.77
CA THR A 59 14.87 -8.52 3.94
C THR A 59 15.34 -8.47 5.40
N MET A 60 14.42 -8.34 6.35
CA MET A 60 14.75 -8.29 7.77
C MET A 60 15.32 -9.61 8.28
N ARG A 61 14.74 -10.76 7.89
CA ARG A 61 15.26 -12.09 8.23
C ARG A 61 16.68 -12.30 7.68
N THR A 62 16.93 -11.91 6.45
CA THR A 62 18.27 -11.94 5.84
C THR A 62 19.25 -11.07 6.63
N ALA A 63 18.86 -9.90 7.08
CA ALA A 63 19.70 -9.02 7.90
C ALA A 63 20.01 -9.64 9.27
N ILE A 64 19.06 -10.30 9.92
CA ILE A 64 19.26 -11.04 11.17
C ILE A 64 20.27 -12.17 10.95
N ASP A 65 20.11 -12.96 9.88
CA ASP A 65 21.01 -14.08 9.56
C ASP A 65 22.44 -13.60 9.31
N HIS A 66 22.63 -12.51 8.54
CA HIS A 66 23.93 -11.89 8.33
C HIS A 66 24.56 -11.37 9.61
N PHE A 67 23.78 -10.70 10.46
CA PHE A 67 24.26 -10.24 11.77
C PHE A 67 24.75 -11.41 12.61
N HIS A 68 23.96 -12.51 12.68
CA HIS A 68 24.30 -13.70 13.40
C HIS A 68 25.55 -14.40 12.84
N ALA A 69 25.66 -14.50 11.52
CA ALA A 69 26.83 -15.08 10.85
C ALA A 69 28.13 -14.30 11.15
N ASP A 70 28.07 -12.99 11.18
CA ASP A 70 29.22 -12.12 11.40
C ASP A 70 29.61 -11.99 12.89
N LYS A 71 28.63 -11.98 13.79
CA LYS A 71 28.84 -11.71 15.22
C LYS A 71 28.79 -12.98 16.09
N GLY A 72 28.28 -14.08 15.58
CA GLY A 72 28.05 -15.33 16.35
C GLY A 72 26.92 -15.26 17.37
N ILE A 73 26.19 -14.14 17.40
CA ILE A 73 25.07 -13.87 18.32
C ILE A 73 23.94 -13.18 17.56
N TYR A 74 22.71 -13.36 18.01
CA TYR A 74 21.56 -12.64 17.46
C TYR A 74 21.53 -11.18 17.93
N PRO A 75 20.94 -10.23 17.18
CA PRO A 75 20.83 -8.84 17.59
C PRO A 75 19.93 -8.71 18.82
N ALA A 76 20.19 -7.74 19.68
CA ALA A 76 19.37 -7.50 20.87
C ALA A 76 18.05 -6.79 20.53
N SER A 77 18.04 -6.03 19.44
CA SER A 77 16.86 -5.33 18.91
C SER A 77 16.95 -5.18 17.41
N LEU A 78 15.84 -4.78 16.76
CA LEU A 78 15.84 -4.42 15.33
C LEU A 78 16.71 -3.18 15.06
N ASP A 79 16.82 -2.27 16.05
CA ASP A 79 17.67 -1.09 15.94
C ASP A 79 19.15 -1.45 15.79
N ASP A 80 19.60 -2.57 16.37
CA ASP A 80 20.96 -3.04 16.20
C ASP A 80 21.29 -3.34 14.72
N LEU A 81 20.33 -3.87 13.97
CA LEU A 81 20.51 -4.11 12.53
C LEU A 81 20.74 -2.80 11.76
N VAL A 82 20.08 -1.72 12.17
CA VAL A 82 20.28 -0.39 11.57
C VAL A 82 21.61 0.22 12.04
N ASN A 83 21.92 0.16 13.34
CA ASN A 83 23.14 0.71 13.91
C ASN A 83 24.41 0.06 13.33
N TYR A 84 24.39 -1.24 13.12
CA TYR A 84 25.48 -1.99 12.51
C TYR A 84 25.41 -2.06 10.96
N ARG A 85 24.46 -1.35 10.33
CA ARG A 85 24.31 -1.20 8.89
C ARG A 85 23.95 -2.48 8.12
N TYR A 86 23.30 -3.44 8.77
CA TYR A 86 22.69 -4.59 8.09
C TYR A 86 21.34 -4.22 7.46
N LEU A 87 20.65 -3.21 8.02
CA LEU A 87 19.49 -2.55 7.44
C LEU A 87 19.75 -1.05 7.31
N ARG A 88 19.13 -0.40 6.34
CA ARG A 88 19.15 1.07 6.23
C ARG A 88 18.20 1.72 7.23
N ALA A 89 17.03 1.15 7.38
CA ALA A 89 15.99 1.53 8.32
C ALA A 89 15.09 0.32 8.58
N ILE A 90 14.37 0.32 9.68
CA ILE A 90 13.30 -0.65 9.93
C ILE A 90 12.14 -0.31 8.98
N PRO A 91 11.66 -1.26 8.16
CA PRO A 91 10.55 -0.99 7.25
C PRO A 91 9.25 -0.79 8.02
N VAL A 92 8.35 -0.02 7.43
CA VAL A 92 6.98 0.14 7.92
C VAL A 92 6.19 -1.11 7.57
N ASP A 93 5.54 -1.75 8.52
CA ASP A 93 4.61 -2.85 8.26
C ASP A 93 3.45 -2.35 7.37
N PRO A 94 3.32 -2.85 6.12
CA PRO A 94 2.34 -2.33 5.17
C PRO A 94 0.89 -2.63 5.55
N ILE A 95 0.67 -3.56 6.49
CA ILE A 95 -0.68 -3.92 6.95
C ILE A 95 -1.13 -3.00 8.07
N THR A 96 -0.25 -2.72 9.04
CA THR A 96 -0.55 -1.86 10.19
C THR A 96 -0.24 -0.39 9.92
N ASP A 97 0.49 -0.09 8.84
CA ASP A 97 1.03 1.23 8.48
C ASP A 97 1.91 1.84 9.61
N ARG A 98 2.66 0.97 10.37
CA ARG A 98 3.51 1.36 11.51
C ARG A 98 4.83 0.59 11.51
N GLU A 99 5.88 1.20 12.10
CA GLU A 99 7.21 0.59 12.25
C GLU A 99 7.35 -0.21 13.56
N ASP A 100 6.52 0.08 14.55
CA ASP A 100 6.60 -0.45 15.90
C ASP A 100 5.70 -1.66 16.17
N THR A 101 5.07 -2.19 15.14
CA THR A 101 4.13 -3.33 15.25
C THR A 101 4.77 -4.67 14.93
N TRP A 102 6.06 -4.71 14.60
CA TRP A 102 6.76 -5.96 14.39
C TRP A 102 6.83 -6.77 15.69
N ILE A 103 6.37 -8.02 15.64
CA ILE A 103 6.47 -8.96 16.76
C ILE A 103 7.73 -9.80 16.60
N ILE A 104 8.56 -9.79 17.62
CA ILE A 104 9.86 -10.46 17.66
C ILE A 104 9.69 -11.85 18.28
N THR A 105 10.27 -12.83 17.62
CA THR A 105 10.42 -14.20 18.16
C THR A 105 11.83 -14.36 18.71
N THR A 106 11.94 -14.89 19.92
CA THR A 106 13.21 -15.15 20.58
C THR A 106 13.80 -16.51 20.21
N PRO A 107 15.15 -16.69 20.27
CA PRO A 107 15.76 -17.98 19.98
C PRO A 107 15.40 -19.05 21.01
N PRO A 108 15.61 -20.33 20.68
CA PRO A 108 15.31 -21.46 21.58
C PRO A 108 16.11 -21.49 22.88
N ASP A 109 17.24 -20.79 22.95
CA ASP A 109 18.11 -20.66 24.12
C ASP A 109 17.60 -19.67 25.18
N TYR A 110 16.40 -19.10 24.95
CA TYR A 110 15.77 -18.09 25.81
C TYR A 110 16.60 -16.80 26.02
N SER A 111 17.64 -16.56 25.20
CA SER A 111 18.28 -15.26 25.14
C SER A 111 17.27 -14.25 24.61
N GLN A 112 17.04 -13.14 25.30
CA GLN A 112 16.09 -12.09 24.85
C GLN A 112 16.67 -11.36 23.64
N ARG A 113 16.76 -12.06 22.50
CA ARG A 113 17.34 -11.58 21.26
C ARG A 113 16.36 -11.77 20.10
N VAL A 114 16.61 -11.08 19.01
CA VAL A 114 15.79 -11.15 17.80
C VAL A 114 16.26 -12.33 16.96
N TYR A 115 15.49 -13.42 16.99
CA TYR A 115 15.73 -14.60 16.16
C TYR A 115 14.93 -14.55 14.85
N ASP A 116 13.66 -14.22 14.95
CA ASP A 116 12.72 -14.09 13.84
C ASP A 116 11.72 -12.97 14.14
N LEU A 117 10.94 -12.59 13.15
CA LEU A 117 9.90 -11.58 13.32
C LEU A 117 8.73 -11.85 12.36
N HIS A 118 7.58 -11.33 12.74
CA HIS A 118 6.38 -11.35 11.91
C HIS A 118 5.55 -10.07 12.10
N SER A 119 4.55 -9.85 11.23
CA SER A 119 3.64 -8.72 11.37
C SER A 119 2.83 -8.81 12.67
N GLY A 120 2.57 -7.67 13.30
CA GLY A 120 1.69 -7.56 14.46
C GLY A 120 0.20 -7.53 14.11
N SER A 121 -0.16 -7.65 12.84
CA SER A 121 -1.56 -7.67 12.40
C SER A 121 -2.19 -9.04 12.62
N ASN A 122 -3.39 -9.04 13.21
CA ASN A 122 -4.23 -10.25 13.35
C ASN A 122 -5.20 -10.44 12.18
N GLU A 123 -5.11 -9.59 11.16
CA GLU A 123 -5.96 -9.70 9.98
C GLU A 123 -5.63 -10.96 9.17
N ILE A 124 -6.60 -11.38 8.36
CA ILE A 124 -6.47 -12.56 7.51
C ILE A 124 -6.01 -12.14 6.11
N ALA A 125 -4.95 -12.78 5.64
CA ALA A 125 -4.39 -12.60 4.31
C ALA A 125 -5.32 -13.16 3.21
N SER A 126 -4.95 -12.91 1.96
CA SER A 126 -5.72 -13.38 0.79
C SER A 126 -5.73 -14.90 0.66
N ASP A 127 -4.75 -15.59 1.22
CA ASP A 127 -4.63 -17.05 1.26
C ASP A 127 -5.38 -17.70 2.44
N GLY A 128 -5.98 -16.90 3.33
CA GLY A 128 -6.71 -17.35 4.50
C GLY A 128 -5.86 -17.54 5.75
N THR A 129 -4.55 -17.28 5.72
CA THR A 129 -3.67 -17.32 6.88
C THR A 129 -3.64 -15.95 7.58
N PRO A 130 -3.45 -15.89 8.90
CA PRO A 130 -3.26 -14.61 9.58
C PRO A 130 -1.84 -14.07 9.33
N TYR A 131 -1.70 -12.75 9.18
CA TYR A 131 -0.39 -12.12 8.91
C TYR A 131 0.65 -12.35 10.03
N ASN A 132 0.19 -12.54 11.27
CA ASN A 132 1.08 -12.85 12.38
C ASN A 132 1.66 -14.29 12.36
N ALA A 133 1.30 -15.07 11.35
CA ALA A 133 1.86 -16.41 11.12
C ALA A 133 2.86 -16.46 9.96
N TRP A 134 3.14 -15.31 9.34
CA TRP A 134 4.03 -15.20 8.16
C TRP A 134 5.51 -15.08 8.52
#